data_3e53431f3541f53ca56984c197b9f60a
#
_entry.id   3e53431f3541f53ca56984c197b9f60a
#
_cell.length_a   1.000
_cell.length_b   1.000
_cell.length_c   1.000
_cell.angle_alpha   90.00
_cell.angle_beta   90.00
_cell.angle_gamma   90.00
#
_symmetry.space_group_name_H-M   'P 1'
#
loop_
_entity.id
_entity.type
_entity.pdbx_description
1 polymer ?
#
loop_
_entity_poly.entity_id
_entity_poly.type
_entity_poly.pdbx_seq_one_letter_code
_entity_poly.pdbx_strand_id
1 'polypeptide(L)'
;MIQIVKSSELEKDWFSGRTFTGTNEVVQSVIEDVIQNGDKALHLYGEKFDVSSPKDFLIPESELKAAAENLKKHSPDVYDAICYSHELAYKFALKQKDSFDDFEVELTPGMFTGQNTIPVEKAGVYVPAGRFPLVSTVVMTVTPAVAAGVKEIVLCTPPRVHPEDKAAAEKAGTGIPGKPFTGGKPYADEGIMAAAYICGVKKCYACGGSQAVAAMAYGTESIPAVDVIVGPGNKFVAAAKKMVFGKVGIDMVAGPTEVFIIADSSADPAWVAADLLAQAEHDVVAQPVMATDDELFARKVSDEIEKQLVLLSTAQTARASIDSCGKIIVCNSLKEAAEIANKKAPEHLELAMKEGSERDDIQNIVCNYGSLFIGHYAAEVFGDYAAGLNHTLPTSGAARYTGGLSVRMFLKTVTTLRAQNGSEGMKKSAAAAGFLGDAEGLAAHANAARIRL
;
A
#
# COMPACT_ATOMS: atom_id res chain seq x y z
N MET A 1 -3.12 8.11 29.38
CA MET A 1 -1.70 8.42 29.08
C MET A 1 -1.05 7.23 28.41
N ILE A 2 -0.13 7.46 27.47
CA ILE A 2 0.63 6.39 26.82
C ILE A 2 1.41 5.56 27.87
N GLN A 3 1.51 4.25 27.65
CA GLN A 3 2.23 3.37 28.57
C GLN A 3 3.75 3.54 28.42
N ILE A 4 4.45 3.83 29.52
CA ILE A 4 5.92 3.81 29.57
C ILE A 4 6.33 2.47 30.20
N VAL A 5 7.10 1.66 29.46
CA VAL A 5 7.52 0.31 29.87
C VAL A 5 9.03 0.15 29.66
N LYS A 6 9.68 -0.74 30.42
CA LYS A 6 11.07 -1.12 30.16
C LYS A 6 11.13 -2.15 29.02
N SER A 7 12.22 -2.14 28.28
CA SER A 7 12.46 -3.13 27.21
C SER A 7 12.33 -4.58 27.69
N SER A 8 12.76 -4.87 28.93
CA SER A 8 12.65 -6.19 29.57
C SER A 8 11.23 -6.64 29.89
N GLU A 9 10.24 -5.74 29.86
CA GLU A 9 8.83 -6.02 30.15
C GLU A 9 8.01 -6.32 28.88
N LEU A 10 8.65 -6.25 27.70
CA LEU A 10 7.99 -6.55 26.43
C LEU A 10 7.69 -8.05 26.31
N GLU A 11 6.42 -8.39 26.16
CA GLU A 11 5.97 -9.76 25.97
C GLU A 11 6.28 -10.25 24.53
N LYS A 12 6.47 -11.56 24.37
CA LYS A 12 6.83 -12.14 23.07
C LYS A 12 5.75 -11.94 22.00
N ASP A 13 4.50 -11.95 22.39
CA ASP A 13 3.34 -11.75 21.48
C ASP A 13 3.21 -10.31 20.99
N TRP A 14 3.78 -9.32 21.70
CA TRP A 14 3.85 -7.93 21.23
C TRP A 14 4.59 -7.78 19.89
N PHE A 15 5.56 -8.66 19.61
CA PHE A 15 6.29 -8.70 18.35
C PHE A 15 5.53 -9.42 17.22
N SER A 16 4.45 -10.09 17.54
CA SER A 16 3.65 -10.82 16.56
C SER A 16 2.83 -9.85 15.69
N GLY A 17 2.76 -10.15 14.41
CA GLY A 17 1.94 -9.38 13.49
C GLY A 17 0.45 -9.46 13.86
N ARG A 18 -0.26 -8.37 13.68
CA ARG A 18 -1.71 -8.30 13.89
C ARG A 18 -2.45 -8.72 12.63
N THR A 19 -3.23 -9.77 12.69
CA THR A 19 -4.07 -10.23 11.58
C THR A 19 -5.54 -9.96 11.89
N PHE A 20 -6.26 -9.46 10.90
CA PHE A 20 -7.72 -9.37 11.01
C PHE A 20 -8.33 -10.78 10.96
N THR A 21 -9.17 -11.11 11.94
CA THR A 21 -9.90 -12.37 12.03
C THR A 21 -11.40 -12.16 11.81
N GLY A 22 -12.11 -13.23 11.41
CA GLY A 22 -13.58 -13.25 11.38
C GLY A 22 -14.24 -12.63 10.14
N THR A 23 -13.48 -12.33 9.07
CA THR A 23 -14.03 -11.75 7.83
C THR A 23 -14.09 -12.74 6.66
N ASN A 24 -13.40 -13.87 6.76
CA ASN A 24 -13.12 -14.75 5.62
C ASN A 24 -14.37 -15.32 4.97
N GLU A 25 -15.34 -15.84 5.74
CA GLU A 25 -16.55 -16.45 5.19
C GLU A 25 -17.42 -15.43 4.42
N VAL A 26 -17.58 -14.23 5.00
CA VAL A 26 -18.34 -13.15 4.35
C VAL A 26 -17.67 -12.71 3.05
N VAL A 27 -16.36 -12.54 3.06
CA VAL A 27 -15.61 -12.10 1.87
C VAL A 27 -15.59 -13.20 0.80
N GLN A 28 -15.45 -14.45 1.20
CA GLN A 28 -15.52 -15.60 0.29
C GLN A 28 -16.88 -15.62 -0.45
N SER A 29 -17.98 -15.46 0.27
CA SER A 29 -19.31 -15.41 -0.34
C SER A 29 -19.48 -14.25 -1.32
N VAL A 30 -18.91 -13.07 -0.99
CA VAL A 30 -18.92 -11.91 -1.91
C VAL A 30 -18.16 -12.21 -3.19
N ILE A 31 -16.96 -12.80 -3.07
CA ILE A 31 -16.12 -13.14 -4.23
C ILE A 31 -16.84 -14.15 -5.14
N GLU A 32 -17.40 -15.21 -4.56
CA GLU A 32 -18.13 -16.24 -5.30
C GLU A 32 -19.36 -15.67 -6.02
N ASP A 33 -20.09 -14.78 -5.36
CA ASP A 33 -21.26 -14.12 -5.94
C ASP A 33 -20.88 -13.20 -7.10
N VAL A 34 -19.81 -12.41 -6.97
CA VAL A 34 -19.29 -11.57 -8.07
C VAL A 34 -18.84 -12.42 -9.26
N ILE A 35 -18.18 -13.56 -9.03
CA ILE A 35 -17.77 -14.48 -10.10
C ILE A 35 -19.00 -15.03 -10.85
N GLN A 36 -20.08 -15.35 -10.13
CA GLN A 36 -21.27 -15.96 -10.72
C GLN A 36 -22.22 -14.96 -11.35
N ASN A 37 -22.39 -13.78 -10.75
CA ASN A 37 -23.47 -12.85 -11.06
C ASN A 37 -22.99 -11.48 -11.59
N GLY A 38 -21.66 -11.25 -11.67
CA GLY A 38 -21.09 -10.05 -12.29
C GLY A 38 -21.62 -8.75 -11.69
N ASP A 39 -22.03 -7.82 -12.54
CA ASP A 39 -22.55 -6.50 -12.13
C ASP A 39 -23.78 -6.58 -11.22
N LYS A 40 -24.59 -7.64 -11.33
CA LYS A 40 -25.76 -7.83 -10.44
C LYS A 40 -25.31 -7.98 -8.98
N ALA A 41 -24.21 -8.70 -8.73
CA ALA A 41 -23.66 -8.82 -7.40
C ALA A 41 -23.09 -7.46 -6.92
N LEU A 42 -22.44 -6.68 -7.80
CA LEU A 42 -21.94 -5.34 -7.45
C LEU A 42 -23.08 -4.41 -7.01
N HIS A 43 -24.21 -4.42 -7.70
CA HIS A 43 -25.39 -3.64 -7.31
C HIS A 43 -25.95 -4.12 -5.96
N LEU A 44 -26.10 -5.44 -5.76
CA LEU A 44 -26.58 -6.02 -4.51
C LEU A 44 -25.73 -5.57 -3.31
N TYR A 45 -24.39 -5.62 -3.45
CA TYR A 45 -23.48 -5.23 -2.37
C TYR A 45 -23.36 -3.71 -2.22
N GLY A 46 -23.49 -2.95 -3.31
CA GLY A 46 -23.59 -1.50 -3.27
C GLY A 46 -24.84 -1.04 -2.48
N GLU A 47 -25.98 -1.69 -2.70
CA GLU A 47 -27.21 -1.43 -1.93
C GLU A 47 -27.10 -1.83 -0.45
N LYS A 48 -26.28 -2.82 -0.15
CA LYS A 48 -26.12 -3.32 1.22
C LYS A 48 -25.11 -2.54 2.05
N PHE A 49 -24.02 -2.06 1.43
CA PHE A 49 -22.85 -1.55 2.15
C PHE A 49 -22.49 -0.11 1.86
N ASP A 50 -22.89 0.43 0.69
CA ASP A 50 -22.50 1.77 0.28
C ASP A 50 -23.60 2.82 0.58
N VAL A 51 -23.30 4.09 0.37
CA VAL A 51 -24.27 5.17 0.48
C VAL A 51 -24.97 5.44 -0.85
N SER A 52 -24.43 4.90 -1.94
CA SER A 52 -25.00 4.98 -3.28
C SER A 52 -24.76 3.67 -4.03
N SER A 53 -25.76 3.23 -4.82
CA SER A 53 -25.64 2.16 -5.81
C SER A 53 -26.03 2.74 -7.17
N PRO A 54 -25.05 3.29 -7.92
CA PRO A 54 -25.33 3.98 -9.18
C PRO A 54 -25.83 2.99 -10.25
N LYS A 55 -26.49 3.50 -11.30
CA LYS A 55 -26.96 2.68 -12.41
C LYS A 55 -25.81 2.06 -13.20
N ASP A 56 -24.77 2.85 -13.43
CA ASP A 56 -23.53 2.46 -14.11
C ASP A 56 -22.36 2.70 -13.14
N PHE A 57 -21.29 1.91 -13.23
CA PHE A 57 -20.16 2.07 -12.30
C PHE A 57 -19.08 3.01 -12.82
N LEU A 58 -18.91 3.11 -14.16
CA LEU A 58 -17.88 3.94 -14.77
C LEU A 58 -18.19 5.42 -14.61
N ILE A 59 -17.35 6.15 -13.91
CA ILE A 59 -17.39 7.61 -13.83
C ILE A 59 -16.82 8.17 -15.14
N PRO A 60 -17.55 9.02 -15.88
CA PRO A 60 -17.04 9.62 -17.11
C PRO A 60 -15.77 10.44 -16.87
N GLU A 61 -14.81 10.42 -17.80
CA GLU A 61 -13.57 11.23 -17.71
C GLU A 61 -13.87 12.73 -17.60
N SER A 62 -14.98 13.18 -18.19
CA SER A 62 -15.46 14.56 -18.05
C SER A 62 -15.78 14.96 -16.60
N GLU A 63 -16.32 14.03 -15.79
CA GLU A 63 -16.58 14.25 -14.37
C GLU A 63 -15.28 14.33 -13.57
N LEU A 64 -14.28 13.47 -13.89
CA LEU A 64 -12.96 13.55 -13.25
C LEU A 64 -12.28 14.88 -13.55
N LYS A 65 -12.38 15.35 -14.80
CA LYS A 65 -11.86 16.65 -15.22
C LYS A 65 -12.57 17.79 -14.52
N ALA A 66 -13.90 17.75 -14.47
CA ALA A 66 -14.71 18.77 -13.78
C ALA A 66 -14.36 18.84 -12.28
N ALA A 67 -14.14 17.70 -11.62
CA ALA A 67 -13.70 17.65 -10.23
C ALA A 67 -12.32 18.32 -10.05
N ALA A 68 -11.36 18.08 -10.94
CA ALA A 68 -10.04 18.71 -10.88
C ALA A 68 -10.12 20.23 -11.14
N GLU A 69 -10.93 20.68 -12.10
CA GLU A 69 -11.16 22.11 -12.37
C GLU A 69 -11.85 22.81 -11.19
N ASN A 70 -12.83 22.14 -10.57
CA ASN A 70 -13.53 22.64 -9.40
C ASN A 70 -12.59 22.75 -8.19
N LEU A 71 -11.78 21.72 -7.94
CA LEU A 71 -10.77 21.72 -6.87
C LEU A 71 -9.77 22.87 -7.07
N LYS A 72 -9.25 23.05 -8.29
CA LYS A 72 -8.33 24.15 -8.63
C LYS A 72 -8.93 25.51 -8.38
N LYS A 73 -10.24 25.67 -8.63
CA LYS A 73 -10.95 26.94 -8.45
C LYS A 73 -11.24 27.27 -7.00
N HIS A 74 -11.65 26.28 -6.19
CA HIS A 74 -12.15 26.49 -4.84
C HIS A 74 -11.14 26.15 -3.74
N SER A 75 -10.13 25.34 -4.05
CA SER A 75 -9.07 24.93 -3.12
C SER A 75 -7.72 24.79 -3.87
N PRO A 76 -7.19 25.91 -4.43
CA PRO A 76 -5.98 25.87 -5.25
C PRO A 76 -4.78 25.29 -4.52
N ASP A 77 -4.62 25.55 -3.22
CA ASP A 77 -3.51 25.02 -2.41
C ASP A 77 -3.55 23.47 -2.35
N VAL A 78 -4.74 22.89 -2.24
CA VAL A 78 -4.91 21.42 -2.26
C VAL A 78 -4.60 20.86 -3.65
N TYR A 79 -5.07 21.52 -4.70
CA TYR A 79 -4.77 21.13 -6.08
C TYR A 79 -3.26 21.14 -6.35
N ASP A 80 -2.59 22.22 -5.96
CA ASP A 80 -1.13 22.38 -6.15
C ASP A 80 -0.35 21.35 -5.30
N ALA A 81 -0.81 21.06 -4.08
CA ALA A 81 -0.21 20.01 -3.23
C ALA A 81 -0.33 18.61 -3.87
N ILE A 82 -1.47 18.27 -4.49
CA ILE A 82 -1.62 17.00 -5.22
C ILE A 82 -0.66 16.94 -6.41
N CYS A 83 -0.58 18.02 -7.20
CA CYS A 83 0.35 18.11 -8.33
C CYS A 83 1.80 17.95 -7.88
N TYR A 84 2.21 18.61 -6.80
CA TYR A 84 3.55 18.52 -6.22
C TYR A 84 3.87 17.10 -5.73
N SER A 85 2.94 16.50 -4.97
CA SER A 85 3.07 15.12 -4.50
C SER A 85 3.24 14.13 -5.67
N HIS A 86 2.39 14.27 -6.70
CA HIS A 86 2.46 13.45 -7.91
C HIS A 86 3.81 13.62 -8.63
N GLU A 87 4.30 14.84 -8.80
CA GLU A 87 5.59 15.11 -9.45
C GLU A 87 6.75 14.43 -8.72
N LEU A 88 6.82 14.55 -7.38
CA LEU A 88 7.89 13.94 -6.58
C LEU A 88 7.80 12.42 -6.60
N ALA A 89 6.60 11.85 -6.41
CA ALA A 89 6.38 10.41 -6.48
C ALA A 89 6.74 9.84 -7.86
N TYR A 90 6.43 10.57 -8.94
CA TYR A 90 6.79 10.17 -10.31
C TYR A 90 8.31 10.16 -10.53
N LYS A 91 9.00 11.22 -10.11
CA LYS A 91 10.47 11.31 -10.20
C LYS A 91 11.15 10.17 -9.42
N PHE A 92 10.66 9.90 -8.21
CA PHE A 92 11.21 8.82 -7.40
C PHE A 92 10.92 7.44 -8.01
N ALA A 93 9.69 7.19 -8.48
CA ALA A 93 9.32 5.94 -9.15
C ALA A 93 10.14 5.69 -10.43
N LEU A 94 10.42 6.73 -11.22
CA LEU A 94 11.33 6.61 -12.36
C LEU A 94 12.74 6.21 -11.92
N LYS A 95 13.24 6.82 -10.82
CA LYS A 95 14.57 6.47 -10.29
C LYS A 95 14.62 5.05 -9.75
N GLN A 96 13.54 4.57 -9.12
CA GLN A 96 13.43 3.17 -8.73
C GLN A 96 13.42 2.25 -9.96
N LYS A 97 12.71 2.63 -11.05
CA LYS A 97 12.66 1.87 -12.29
C LYS A 97 14.03 1.70 -12.94
N ASP A 98 14.89 2.72 -12.86
CA ASP A 98 16.27 2.67 -13.36
C ASP A 98 17.12 1.57 -12.72
N SER A 99 16.69 0.98 -11.59
CA SER A 99 17.38 -0.14 -10.95
C SER A 99 17.03 -1.52 -11.52
N PHE A 100 16.14 -1.57 -12.51
CA PHE A 100 15.70 -2.81 -13.18
C PHE A 100 16.24 -2.83 -14.60
N ASP A 101 17.47 -3.32 -14.75
CA ASP A 101 18.13 -3.39 -16.06
C ASP A 101 17.72 -4.64 -16.82
N ASP A 102 17.52 -4.47 -18.13
CA ASP A 102 17.51 -5.56 -19.08
C ASP A 102 18.94 -5.97 -19.38
N PHE A 103 19.23 -7.26 -19.42
CA PHE A 103 20.55 -7.75 -19.78
C PHE A 103 20.49 -9.09 -20.52
N GLU A 104 21.53 -9.37 -21.30
CA GLU A 104 21.86 -10.69 -21.84
C GLU A 104 23.35 -10.94 -21.58
N VAL A 105 23.69 -12.11 -21.05
CA VAL A 105 25.06 -12.53 -20.72
C VAL A 105 25.36 -13.90 -21.30
N GLU A 106 26.53 -14.05 -21.88
CA GLU A 106 27.04 -15.35 -22.32
C GLU A 106 27.64 -16.12 -21.13
N LEU A 107 26.91 -17.11 -20.61
CA LEU A 107 27.35 -17.89 -19.45
C LEU A 107 28.33 -19.02 -19.81
N THR A 108 28.24 -19.54 -21.01
CA THR A 108 29.17 -20.50 -21.60
C THR A 108 29.14 -20.29 -23.13
N PRO A 109 30.21 -20.63 -23.87
CA PRO A 109 30.32 -20.27 -25.27
C PRO A 109 29.09 -20.66 -26.10
N GLY A 110 28.40 -19.63 -26.64
CA GLY A 110 27.21 -19.76 -27.47
C GLY A 110 25.90 -19.98 -26.69
N MET A 111 25.89 -19.86 -25.34
CA MET A 111 24.69 -19.90 -24.53
C MET A 111 24.47 -18.56 -23.85
N PHE A 112 23.40 -17.87 -24.19
CA PHE A 112 23.07 -16.54 -23.73
C PHE A 112 21.83 -16.59 -22.84
N THR A 113 21.95 -16.10 -21.64
CA THR A 113 20.83 -15.99 -20.67
C THR A 113 20.57 -14.50 -20.42
N GLY A 114 19.32 -14.11 -20.46
CA GLY A 114 18.94 -12.72 -20.29
C GLY A 114 17.76 -12.54 -19.37
N GLN A 115 17.51 -11.30 -19.04
CA GLN A 115 16.36 -10.82 -18.28
C GLN A 115 15.79 -9.58 -18.96
N ASN A 116 14.46 -9.54 -19.09
CA ASN A 116 13.75 -8.35 -19.53
C ASN A 116 12.78 -7.91 -18.44
N THR A 117 12.69 -6.61 -18.20
CA THR A 117 11.75 -5.99 -17.28
C THR A 117 10.57 -5.44 -18.06
N ILE A 118 9.39 -6.02 -17.84
CA ILE A 118 8.18 -5.72 -18.60
C ILE A 118 7.09 -5.25 -17.65
N PRO A 119 6.41 -4.10 -17.93
CA PRO A 119 5.26 -3.69 -17.12
C PRO A 119 4.11 -4.70 -17.26
N VAL A 120 3.30 -4.85 -16.21
CA VAL A 120 2.00 -5.51 -16.32
C VAL A 120 1.11 -4.73 -17.28
N GLU A 121 0.16 -5.38 -17.90
CA GLU A 121 -0.70 -4.71 -18.89
C GLU A 121 -1.76 -3.84 -18.20
N LYS A 122 -2.38 -4.37 -17.13
CA LYS A 122 -3.47 -3.71 -16.40
C LYS A 122 -3.21 -3.72 -14.90
N ALA A 123 -3.41 -2.58 -14.25
CA ALA A 123 -3.35 -2.45 -12.80
C ALA A 123 -4.69 -2.00 -12.24
N GLY A 124 -5.15 -2.69 -11.21
CA GLY A 124 -6.28 -2.29 -10.38
C GLY A 124 -5.79 -1.48 -9.18
N VAL A 125 -6.41 -0.35 -8.95
CA VAL A 125 -6.13 0.54 -7.84
C VAL A 125 -7.37 0.65 -6.97
N TYR A 126 -7.27 0.28 -5.71
CA TYR A 126 -8.33 0.50 -4.73
C TYR A 126 -8.02 1.72 -3.88
N VAL A 127 -8.94 2.69 -3.87
CA VAL A 127 -8.82 3.92 -3.06
C VAL A 127 -9.96 3.97 -2.06
N PRO A 128 -9.67 3.90 -0.75
CA PRO A 128 -10.70 3.96 0.27
C PRO A 128 -11.26 5.40 0.42
N ALA A 129 -12.57 5.49 0.64
CA ALA A 129 -13.30 6.73 0.90
C ALA A 129 -14.30 6.56 2.05
N GLY A 130 -13.93 5.78 3.06
CA GLY A 130 -14.79 5.49 4.20
C GLY A 130 -14.90 6.65 5.17
N ARG A 131 -14.11 6.61 6.25
CA ARG A 131 -14.06 7.66 7.29
C ARG A 131 -13.48 8.96 6.74
N PHE A 132 -12.39 8.85 5.96
CA PHE A 132 -11.72 9.95 5.28
C PHE A 132 -11.53 9.59 3.80
N PRO A 133 -11.68 10.57 2.87
CA PRO A 133 -11.28 10.39 1.49
C PRO A 133 -9.76 10.46 1.41
N LEU A 134 -9.11 9.34 1.09
CA LEU A 134 -7.65 9.28 1.03
C LEU A 134 -7.14 9.69 -0.36
N VAL A 135 -7.11 10.99 -0.60
CA VAL A 135 -6.64 11.59 -1.87
C VAL A 135 -5.19 11.22 -2.16
N SER A 136 -4.33 11.20 -1.14
CA SER A 136 -2.93 10.77 -1.25
C SER A 136 -2.78 9.36 -1.78
N THR A 137 -3.70 8.46 -1.43
CA THR A 137 -3.67 7.07 -1.92
C THR A 137 -3.77 6.98 -3.45
N VAL A 138 -4.48 7.92 -4.10
CA VAL A 138 -4.50 7.98 -5.57
C VAL A 138 -3.08 8.23 -6.09
N VAL A 139 -2.41 9.24 -5.56
CA VAL A 139 -1.03 9.57 -5.96
C VAL A 139 -0.10 8.38 -5.71
N MET A 140 -0.15 7.80 -4.52
CA MET A 140 0.77 6.72 -4.11
C MET A 140 0.57 5.42 -4.88
N THR A 141 -0.62 5.15 -5.39
CA THR A 141 -0.93 3.91 -6.12
C THR A 141 -0.87 4.07 -7.63
N VAL A 142 -1.37 5.19 -8.16
CA VAL A 142 -1.44 5.45 -9.60
C VAL A 142 -0.10 5.88 -10.16
N THR A 143 0.60 6.79 -9.48
CA THR A 143 1.85 7.37 -10.00
C THR A 143 2.93 6.33 -10.30
N PRO A 144 3.24 5.36 -9.41
CA PRO A 144 4.23 4.33 -9.75
C PRO A 144 3.75 3.39 -10.86
N ALA A 145 2.43 3.16 -11.03
CA ALA A 145 1.90 2.39 -12.16
C ALA A 145 2.13 3.12 -13.49
N VAL A 146 1.91 4.44 -13.52
CA VAL A 146 2.20 5.29 -14.69
C VAL A 146 3.69 5.30 -14.99
N ALA A 147 4.55 5.47 -13.99
CA ALA A 147 6.02 5.44 -14.15
C ALA A 147 6.52 4.07 -14.65
N ALA A 148 5.92 2.98 -14.22
CA ALA A 148 6.21 1.63 -14.72
C ALA A 148 5.91 1.50 -16.22
N GLY A 149 4.91 2.22 -16.72
CA GLY A 149 4.42 2.12 -18.09
C GLY A 149 3.22 1.18 -18.26
N VAL A 150 2.41 1.01 -17.20
CA VAL A 150 1.15 0.26 -17.25
C VAL A 150 0.20 0.92 -18.25
N LYS A 151 -0.37 0.14 -19.16
CA LYS A 151 -1.21 0.68 -20.25
C LYS A 151 -2.61 1.05 -19.79
N GLU A 152 -3.16 0.30 -18.84
CA GLU A 152 -4.51 0.50 -18.35
C GLU A 152 -4.54 0.46 -16.82
N ILE A 153 -5.03 1.56 -16.20
CA ILE A 153 -5.22 1.67 -14.78
C ILE A 153 -6.71 1.74 -14.50
N VAL A 154 -7.20 0.78 -13.71
CA VAL A 154 -8.60 0.64 -13.27
C VAL A 154 -8.68 1.05 -11.82
N LEU A 155 -9.23 2.24 -11.54
CA LEU A 155 -9.39 2.74 -10.19
C LEU A 155 -10.80 2.46 -9.70
N CYS A 156 -10.93 1.79 -8.54
CA CYS A 156 -12.19 1.56 -7.84
C CYS A 156 -12.19 2.31 -6.49
N THR A 157 -13.27 3.03 -6.21
CA THR A 157 -13.46 3.76 -4.95
C THR A 157 -14.93 3.72 -4.54
N PRO A 158 -15.25 3.75 -3.22
CA PRO A 158 -16.63 3.76 -2.77
C PRO A 158 -17.47 4.87 -3.39
N PRO A 159 -18.70 4.56 -3.84
CA PRO A 159 -19.57 5.53 -4.46
C PRO A 159 -20.08 6.60 -3.50
N ARG A 160 -20.39 7.78 -4.04
CA ARG A 160 -21.10 8.87 -3.39
C ARG A 160 -22.37 9.22 -4.19
N VAL A 161 -23.31 9.90 -3.56
CA VAL A 161 -24.46 10.45 -4.28
C VAL A 161 -24.00 11.59 -5.19
N HIS A 162 -24.32 11.49 -6.46
CA HIS A 162 -23.98 12.52 -7.45
C HIS A 162 -24.62 13.89 -7.04
N PRO A 163 -23.94 15.04 -7.22
CA PRO A 163 -24.48 16.35 -6.86
C PRO A 163 -25.89 16.63 -7.42
N GLU A 164 -26.16 16.23 -8.66
CA GLU A 164 -27.46 16.39 -9.30
C GLU A 164 -28.56 15.51 -8.66
N ASP A 165 -28.18 14.41 -8.02
CA ASP A 165 -29.11 13.45 -7.40
C ASP A 165 -29.36 13.76 -5.90
N LYS A 166 -28.59 14.69 -5.29
CA LYS A 166 -28.68 15.00 -3.85
C LYS A 166 -30.08 15.36 -3.40
N ALA A 167 -30.76 16.25 -4.13
CA ALA A 167 -32.12 16.69 -3.77
C ALA A 167 -33.12 15.52 -3.82
N ALA A 168 -32.97 14.59 -4.78
CA ALA A 168 -33.81 13.41 -4.89
C ALA A 168 -33.51 12.42 -3.74
N ALA A 169 -32.25 12.21 -3.41
CA ALA A 169 -31.82 11.35 -2.31
C ALA A 169 -32.33 11.86 -0.95
N GLU A 170 -32.18 13.17 -0.69
CA GLU A 170 -32.67 13.83 0.53
C GLU A 170 -34.20 13.70 0.67
N LYS A 171 -34.94 13.96 -0.41
CA LYS A 171 -36.41 13.79 -0.43
C LYS A 171 -36.84 12.35 -0.16
N ALA A 172 -36.05 11.38 -0.61
CA ALA A 172 -36.29 9.96 -0.38
C ALA A 172 -35.80 9.46 0.99
N GLY A 173 -35.02 10.27 1.73
CA GLY A 173 -34.37 9.88 2.97
C GLY A 173 -33.31 8.79 2.77
N THR A 174 -32.62 8.81 1.64
CA THR A 174 -31.58 7.86 1.20
C THR A 174 -30.24 8.57 0.99
N GLY A 175 -29.21 7.86 0.55
CA GLY A 175 -27.86 8.41 0.35
C GLY A 175 -27.06 8.52 1.65
N ILE A 176 -27.44 7.76 2.65
CA ILE A 176 -26.78 7.67 3.96
C ILE A 176 -26.42 6.22 4.29
N PRO A 177 -25.50 5.96 5.23
CA PRO A 177 -25.15 4.61 5.63
C PRO A 177 -26.38 3.76 6.00
N GLY A 178 -26.49 2.58 5.40
CA GLY A 178 -27.63 1.66 5.60
C GLY A 178 -28.92 2.00 4.82
N LYS A 179 -28.93 3.13 4.07
CA LYS A 179 -30.03 3.52 3.18
C LYS A 179 -29.47 4.16 1.90
N PRO A 180 -28.89 3.37 0.98
CA PRO A 180 -28.26 3.90 -0.22
C PRO A 180 -29.26 4.58 -1.15
N PHE A 181 -28.77 5.54 -1.93
CA PHE A 181 -29.47 6.05 -3.09
C PHE A 181 -29.20 5.14 -4.29
N THR A 182 -30.24 4.60 -4.91
CA THR A 182 -30.11 3.62 -5.99
C THR A 182 -30.46 4.21 -7.35
N GLY A 183 -29.79 3.75 -8.41
CA GLY A 183 -30.08 4.11 -9.79
C GLY A 183 -29.63 5.51 -10.22
N GLY A 184 -28.86 6.22 -9.37
CA GLY A 184 -28.28 7.52 -9.69
C GLY A 184 -27.10 7.45 -10.64
N LYS A 185 -26.52 8.61 -10.95
CA LYS A 185 -25.30 8.71 -11.74
C LYS A 185 -24.09 8.19 -10.95
N PRO A 186 -23.08 7.58 -11.63
CA PRO A 186 -21.83 7.19 -10.97
C PRO A 186 -21.04 8.41 -10.51
N TYR A 187 -20.65 8.42 -9.23
CA TYR A 187 -19.91 9.50 -8.62
C TYR A 187 -19.13 8.99 -7.40
N ALA A 188 -18.00 9.62 -7.11
CA ALA A 188 -17.17 9.33 -5.96
C ALA A 188 -16.81 10.62 -5.21
N ASP A 189 -15.91 10.54 -4.25
CA ASP A 189 -15.39 11.72 -3.58
C ASP A 189 -14.67 12.63 -4.58
N GLU A 190 -14.98 13.94 -4.53
CA GLU A 190 -14.49 14.92 -5.50
C GLU A 190 -12.96 15.07 -5.47
N GLY A 191 -12.35 15.00 -4.28
CA GLY A 191 -10.90 15.05 -4.13
C GLY A 191 -10.21 13.84 -4.76
N ILE A 192 -10.79 12.64 -4.58
CA ILE A 192 -10.30 11.40 -5.20
C ILE A 192 -10.43 11.48 -6.72
N MET A 193 -11.56 11.97 -7.23
CA MET A 193 -11.80 12.15 -8.66
C MET A 193 -10.82 13.14 -9.27
N ALA A 194 -10.58 14.28 -8.60
CA ALA A 194 -9.60 15.27 -9.01
C ALA A 194 -8.18 14.72 -9.07
N ALA A 195 -7.75 14.00 -8.02
CA ALA A 195 -6.44 13.36 -7.98
C ALA A 195 -6.31 12.27 -9.07
N ALA A 196 -7.36 11.49 -9.32
CA ALA A 196 -7.39 10.51 -10.39
C ALA A 196 -7.15 11.16 -11.76
N TYR A 197 -7.79 12.30 -12.04
CA TYR A 197 -7.56 13.06 -13.26
C TYR A 197 -6.12 13.60 -13.35
N ILE A 198 -5.62 14.22 -12.27
CA ILE A 198 -4.25 14.78 -12.21
C ILE A 198 -3.20 13.67 -12.45
N CYS A 199 -3.40 12.48 -11.88
CA CYS A 199 -2.51 11.34 -12.06
C CYS A 199 -2.72 10.58 -13.39
N GLY A 200 -3.66 11.01 -14.26
CA GLY A 200 -3.85 10.44 -15.59
C GLY A 200 -4.73 9.19 -15.66
N VAL A 201 -5.55 8.93 -14.64
CA VAL A 201 -6.53 7.83 -14.65
C VAL A 201 -7.66 8.15 -15.63
N LYS A 202 -7.97 7.18 -16.51
CA LYS A 202 -9.08 7.28 -17.48
C LYS A 202 -10.27 6.39 -17.10
N LYS A 203 -10.05 5.34 -16.31
CA LYS A 203 -11.07 4.38 -15.89
C LYS A 203 -11.22 4.40 -14.37
N CYS A 204 -12.18 5.19 -13.88
CA CYS A 204 -12.54 5.31 -12.48
C CYS A 204 -13.95 4.77 -12.27
N TYR A 205 -14.12 3.87 -11.30
CA TYR A 205 -15.36 3.18 -11.04
C TYR A 205 -15.88 3.47 -9.64
N ALA A 206 -17.14 3.86 -9.54
CA ALA A 206 -17.87 4.07 -8.30
C ALA A 206 -18.31 2.71 -7.71
N CYS A 207 -17.32 1.95 -7.20
CA CYS A 207 -17.51 0.63 -6.60
C CYS A 207 -16.51 0.45 -5.46
N GLY A 208 -17.00 0.13 -4.26
CA GLY A 208 -16.19 -0.02 -3.05
C GLY A 208 -16.10 -1.46 -2.55
N GLY A 209 -15.43 -1.66 -1.41
CA GLY A 209 -15.46 -2.90 -0.67
C GLY A 209 -14.77 -4.12 -1.31
N SER A 210 -15.06 -5.29 -0.74
CA SER A 210 -14.54 -6.59 -1.25
C SER A 210 -15.06 -6.95 -2.63
N GLN A 211 -16.26 -6.48 -2.99
CA GLN A 211 -16.85 -6.68 -4.31
C GLN A 211 -16.06 -5.95 -5.41
N ALA A 212 -15.48 -4.78 -5.12
CA ALA A 212 -14.61 -4.08 -6.06
C ALA A 212 -13.30 -4.87 -6.33
N VAL A 213 -12.71 -5.45 -5.26
CA VAL A 213 -11.53 -6.31 -5.38
C VAL A 213 -11.85 -7.56 -6.21
N ALA A 214 -12.99 -8.19 -5.96
CA ALA A 214 -13.44 -9.35 -6.74
C ALA A 214 -13.67 -8.99 -8.22
N ALA A 215 -14.31 -7.85 -8.49
CA ALA A 215 -14.53 -7.36 -9.85
C ALA A 215 -13.22 -7.11 -10.59
N MET A 216 -12.24 -6.44 -9.96
CA MET A 216 -10.92 -6.24 -10.54
C MET A 216 -10.15 -7.55 -10.75
N ALA A 217 -10.35 -8.56 -9.89
CA ALA A 217 -9.65 -9.84 -10.01
C ALA A 217 -10.21 -10.74 -11.13
N TYR A 218 -11.53 -10.79 -11.28
CA TYR A 218 -12.20 -11.75 -12.18
C TYR A 218 -12.84 -11.10 -13.40
N GLY A 219 -13.05 -9.79 -13.36
CA GLY A 219 -13.81 -9.06 -14.36
C GLY A 219 -15.32 -9.19 -14.16
N THR A 220 -16.05 -8.17 -14.57
CA THR A 220 -17.51 -8.15 -14.71
C THR A 220 -17.87 -7.52 -16.05
N GLU A 221 -19.15 -7.31 -16.31
CA GLU A 221 -19.60 -6.64 -17.54
C GLU A 221 -19.07 -5.19 -17.61
N SER A 222 -18.98 -4.49 -16.47
CA SER A 222 -18.51 -3.11 -16.40
C SER A 222 -17.04 -2.95 -16.05
N ILE A 223 -16.52 -3.74 -15.09
CA ILE A 223 -15.17 -3.59 -14.54
C ILE A 223 -14.25 -4.65 -15.13
N PRO A 224 -13.22 -4.27 -15.90
CA PRO A 224 -12.31 -5.23 -16.51
C PRO A 224 -11.42 -5.92 -15.48
N ALA A 225 -11.07 -7.18 -15.72
CA ALA A 225 -10.04 -7.88 -14.95
C ALA A 225 -8.66 -7.25 -15.16
N VAL A 226 -7.83 -7.31 -14.10
CA VAL A 226 -6.48 -6.73 -14.06
C VAL A 226 -5.43 -7.77 -13.70
N ASP A 227 -4.16 -7.43 -13.87
CA ASP A 227 -3.03 -8.32 -13.56
C ASP A 227 -2.54 -8.17 -12.10
N VAL A 228 -2.65 -6.97 -11.53
CA VAL A 228 -2.26 -6.67 -10.16
C VAL A 228 -3.25 -5.73 -9.51
N ILE A 229 -3.58 -5.93 -8.22
CA ILE A 229 -4.44 -5.05 -7.43
C ILE A 229 -3.62 -4.45 -6.30
N VAL A 230 -3.59 -3.12 -6.24
CA VAL A 230 -2.85 -2.36 -5.22
C VAL A 230 -3.78 -1.40 -4.46
N GLY A 231 -3.30 -0.95 -3.32
CA GLY A 231 -3.97 0.06 -2.49
C GLY A 231 -4.41 -0.48 -1.14
N PRO A 232 -4.46 0.41 -0.13
CA PRO A 232 -4.92 0.09 1.21
C PRO A 232 -6.45 -0.07 1.25
N GLY A 233 -6.96 -0.67 2.31
CA GLY A 233 -8.38 -0.81 2.53
C GLY A 233 -8.69 -1.35 3.91
N ASN A 234 -9.98 -1.38 4.25
CA ASN A 234 -10.42 -1.96 5.52
C ASN A 234 -10.20 -3.48 5.56
N LYS A 235 -10.49 -4.11 6.69
CA LYS A 235 -10.32 -5.56 6.91
C LYS A 235 -10.98 -6.46 5.84
N PHE A 236 -12.08 -6.02 5.23
CA PHE A 236 -12.76 -6.79 4.17
C PHE A 236 -12.02 -6.69 2.83
N VAL A 237 -11.50 -5.51 2.50
CA VAL A 237 -10.65 -5.30 1.32
C VAL A 237 -9.33 -6.05 1.46
N ALA A 238 -8.68 -6.00 2.63
CA ALA A 238 -7.45 -6.74 2.91
C ALA A 238 -7.67 -8.27 2.79
N ALA A 239 -8.79 -8.78 3.35
CA ALA A 239 -9.16 -10.19 3.23
C ALA A 239 -9.44 -10.58 1.77
N ALA A 240 -10.14 -9.72 1.01
CA ALA A 240 -10.41 -9.98 -0.41
C ALA A 240 -9.12 -10.03 -1.23
N LYS A 241 -8.20 -9.07 -1.05
CA LYS A 241 -6.88 -9.10 -1.70
C LYS A 241 -6.12 -10.38 -1.39
N LYS A 242 -6.10 -10.82 -0.12
CA LYS A 242 -5.48 -12.08 0.28
C LYS A 242 -6.10 -13.29 -0.44
N MET A 243 -7.43 -13.32 -0.61
CA MET A 243 -8.12 -14.46 -1.23
C MET A 243 -7.96 -14.52 -2.74
N VAL A 244 -7.83 -13.36 -3.40
CA VAL A 244 -7.64 -13.33 -4.86
C VAL A 244 -6.16 -13.43 -5.28
N PHE A 245 -5.23 -13.41 -4.31
CA PHE A 245 -3.80 -13.60 -4.61
C PHE A 245 -3.55 -14.96 -5.25
N GLY A 246 -2.82 -14.97 -6.35
CA GLY A 246 -2.61 -16.14 -7.20
C GLY A 246 -3.50 -16.12 -8.46
N LYS A 247 -4.71 -15.56 -8.39
CA LYS A 247 -5.48 -15.18 -9.57
C LYS A 247 -4.97 -13.88 -10.17
N VAL A 248 -4.66 -12.90 -9.30
CA VAL A 248 -4.01 -11.63 -9.61
C VAL A 248 -2.84 -11.40 -8.66
N GLY A 249 -1.87 -10.58 -9.04
CA GLY A 249 -0.88 -10.05 -8.09
C GLY A 249 -1.52 -9.08 -7.11
N ILE A 250 -0.90 -8.93 -5.93
CA ILE A 250 -1.27 -7.87 -4.98
C ILE A 250 -0.01 -7.18 -4.47
N ASP A 251 -0.13 -5.94 -3.99
CA ASP A 251 0.96 -5.24 -3.30
C ASP A 251 1.32 -5.94 -1.98
N MET A 252 0.36 -5.99 -1.06
CA MET A 252 0.50 -6.64 0.25
C MET A 252 -0.87 -6.85 0.91
N VAL A 253 -0.88 -7.56 2.02
CA VAL A 253 -2.01 -7.63 2.95
C VAL A 253 -1.74 -6.68 4.08
N ALA A 254 -2.33 -5.48 4.04
CA ALA A 254 -2.16 -4.47 5.07
C ALA A 254 -2.93 -4.83 6.35
N GLY A 255 -2.28 -4.64 7.49
CA GLY A 255 -2.88 -4.60 8.82
C GLY A 255 -3.11 -3.16 9.29
N PRO A 256 -3.35 -2.95 10.60
CA PRO A 256 -3.35 -1.62 11.19
C PRO A 256 -1.99 -0.93 11.02
N THR A 257 -2.03 0.38 10.77
CA THR A 257 -0.82 1.19 10.60
C THR A 257 0.01 1.31 11.88
N GLU A 258 1.32 1.51 11.75
CA GLU A 258 2.26 1.54 12.87
C GLU A 258 3.48 2.44 12.59
N VAL A 259 3.87 3.23 13.60
CA VAL A 259 5.14 3.96 13.62
C VAL A 259 6.01 3.46 14.78
N PHE A 260 7.30 3.39 14.54
CA PHE A 260 8.31 3.12 15.57
C PHE A 260 9.39 4.21 15.51
N ILE A 261 9.49 5.02 16.57
CA ILE A 261 10.44 6.12 16.66
C ILE A 261 11.57 5.72 17.59
N ILE A 262 12.81 5.75 17.13
CA ILE A 262 14.00 5.66 17.98
C ILE A 262 14.46 7.08 18.21
N ALA A 263 14.41 7.56 19.47
CA ALA A 263 14.74 8.93 19.82
C ALA A 263 15.79 9.00 20.91
N ASP A 264 16.80 9.86 20.71
CA ASP A 264 17.73 10.28 21.77
C ASP A 264 17.20 11.53 22.49
N SER A 265 17.85 11.93 23.58
CA SER A 265 17.46 13.12 24.38
C SER A 265 17.69 14.47 23.67
N SER A 266 18.26 14.47 22.47
CA SER A 266 18.44 15.68 21.62
C SER A 266 17.19 16.01 20.79
N ALA A 267 16.25 15.06 20.66
CA ALA A 267 14.99 15.28 19.97
C ALA A 267 14.10 16.28 20.72
N ASP A 268 13.25 16.98 19.98
CA ASP A 268 12.22 17.82 20.59
C ASP A 268 11.02 16.92 21.01
N PRO A 269 10.68 16.86 22.31
CA PRO A 269 9.56 16.06 22.77
C PRO A 269 8.22 16.40 22.11
N ALA A 270 8.03 17.68 21.73
CA ALA A 270 6.81 18.12 21.07
C ALA A 270 6.70 17.59 19.64
N TRP A 271 7.81 17.47 18.90
CA TRP A 271 7.83 16.90 17.55
C TRP A 271 7.57 15.39 17.59
N VAL A 272 8.28 14.66 18.46
CA VAL A 272 8.07 13.22 18.63
C VAL A 272 6.63 12.91 19.06
N ALA A 273 6.04 13.72 19.95
CA ALA A 273 4.65 13.58 20.33
C ALA A 273 3.69 13.83 19.15
N ALA A 274 4.00 14.81 18.27
CA ALA A 274 3.21 15.09 17.07
C ALA A 274 3.23 13.91 16.10
N ASP A 275 4.39 13.28 15.85
CA ASP A 275 4.53 12.13 14.97
C ASP A 275 3.79 10.90 15.53
N LEU A 276 3.89 10.64 16.84
CA LEU A 276 3.09 9.59 17.48
C LEU A 276 1.58 9.84 17.39
N LEU A 277 1.12 11.09 17.48
CA LEU A 277 -0.28 11.45 17.35
C LEU A 277 -0.77 11.40 15.90
N ALA A 278 0.06 11.78 14.93
CA ALA A 278 -0.22 11.63 13.51
C ALA A 278 -0.53 10.17 13.16
N GLN A 279 0.25 9.24 13.71
CA GLN A 279 -0.03 7.81 13.54
C GLN A 279 -1.29 7.37 14.29
N ALA A 280 -1.50 7.85 15.52
CA ALA A 280 -2.60 7.44 16.38
C ALA A 280 -3.98 7.83 15.84
N GLU A 281 -4.08 8.92 15.07
CA GLU A 281 -5.37 9.42 14.55
C GLU A 281 -5.95 8.60 13.39
N HIS A 282 -5.15 7.74 12.74
CA HIS A 282 -5.58 6.92 11.61
C HIS A 282 -6.66 5.90 12.00
N ASP A 283 -6.44 5.18 13.11
CA ASP A 283 -7.39 4.15 13.59
C ASP A 283 -7.21 3.89 15.09
N VAL A 284 -8.28 3.44 15.74
CA VAL A 284 -8.28 3.09 17.18
C VAL A 284 -7.32 1.94 17.53
N VAL A 285 -6.87 1.18 16.53
CA VAL A 285 -5.89 0.09 16.65
C VAL A 285 -4.55 0.41 16.00
N ALA A 286 -4.30 1.65 15.56
CA ALA A 286 -2.97 2.08 15.14
C ALA A 286 -1.94 1.91 16.27
N GLN A 287 -0.65 1.72 15.92
CA GLN A 287 0.42 1.48 16.90
C GLN A 287 1.46 2.59 16.90
N PRO A 288 1.28 3.68 17.65
CA PRO A 288 2.31 4.67 17.88
C PRO A 288 3.28 4.18 18.96
N VAL A 289 4.53 3.95 18.59
CA VAL A 289 5.58 3.42 19.50
C VAL A 289 6.82 4.30 19.42
N MET A 290 7.42 4.59 20.58
CA MET A 290 8.73 5.21 20.70
C MET A 290 9.65 4.35 21.57
N ALA A 291 10.92 4.28 21.23
CA ALA A 291 11.98 3.71 22.05
C ALA A 291 13.07 4.76 22.31
N THR A 292 13.55 4.85 23.54
CA THR A 292 14.61 5.77 23.98
C THR A 292 15.42 5.15 25.12
N ASP A 293 16.64 5.61 25.32
CA ASP A 293 17.47 5.27 26.46
C ASP A 293 17.42 6.30 27.61
N ASP A 294 16.57 7.35 27.47
CA ASP A 294 16.37 8.39 28.47
C ASP A 294 14.94 8.38 29.03
N GLU A 295 14.80 7.94 30.29
CA GLU A 295 13.49 7.90 30.97
C GLU A 295 12.89 9.30 31.19
N LEU A 296 13.71 10.33 31.38
CA LEU A 296 13.22 11.70 31.55
C LEU A 296 12.66 12.24 30.21
N PHE A 297 13.33 11.91 29.12
CA PHE A 297 12.83 12.24 27.77
C PHE A 297 11.50 11.51 27.48
N ALA A 298 11.40 10.22 27.83
CA ALA A 298 10.17 9.44 27.71
C ALA A 298 8.97 10.12 28.41
N ARG A 299 9.18 10.64 29.63
CA ARG A 299 8.15 11.36 30.38
C ARG A 299 7.74 12.67 29.72
N LYS A 300 8.73 13.45 29.21
CA LYS A 300 8.45 14.71 28.48
C LYS A 300 7.59 14.46 27.24
N VAL A 301 7.90 13.41 26.46
CA VAL A 301 7.08 13.04 25.28
C VAL A 301 5.67 12.64 25.72
N SER A 302 5.53 11.84 26.77
CA SER A 302 4.21 11.49 27.31
C SER A 302 3.38 12.71 27.72
N ASP A 303 4.01 13.71 28.37
CA ASP A 303 3.33 14.95 28.76
C ASP A 303 2.94 15.80 27.55
N GLU A 304 3.79 15.84 26.49
CA GLU A 304 3.48 16.54 25.24
C GLU A 304 2.33 15.88 24.47
N ILE A 305 2.25 14.54 24.45
CA ILE A 305 1.09 13.82 23.88
C ILE A 305 -0.21 14.28 24.52
N GLU A 306 -0.26 14.39 25.85
CA GLU A 306 -1.47 14.83 26.57
C GLU A 306 -1.84 16.29 26.24
N LYS A 307 -0.84 17.17 26.11
CA LYS A 307 -1.08 18.59 25.75
C LYS A 307 -1.60 18.75 24.32
N GLN A 308 -1.04 18.01 23.37
CA GLN A 308 -1.41 18.14 21.97
C GLN A 308 -2.72 17.44 21.64
N LEU A 309 -2.98 16.29 22.27
CA LEU A 309 -4.16 15.47 22.00
C LEU A 309 -5.48 16.24 22.16
N VAL A 310 -5.57 17.12 23.15
CA VAL A 310 -6.79 17.91 23.43
C VAL A 310 -7.08 18.95 22.34
N LEU A 311 -6.11 19.25 21.48
CA LEU A 311 -6.22 20.22 20.40
C LEU A 311 -6.66 19.58 19.09
N LEU A 312 -6.65 18.24 19.00
CA LEU A 312 -6.96 17.53 17.75
C LEU A 312 -8.46 17.36 17.57
N SER A 313 -8.95 17.61 16.36
CA SER A 313 -10.33 17.25 15.96
C SER A 313 -10.55 15.73 15.96
N THR A 314 -9.49 14.95 15.84
CA THR A 314 -9.44 13.48 15.84
C THR A 314 -9.12 12.89 17.20
N ALA A 315 -9.12 13.70 18.26
CA ALA A 315 -8.72 13.34 19.63
C ALA A 315 -9.32 12.03 20.15
N GLN A 316 -10.57 11.72 19.81
CA GLN A 316 -11.24 10.49 20.28
C GLN A 316 -10.55 9.24 19.70
N THR A 317 -10.20 9.24 18.41
CA THR A 317 -9.53 8.12 17.76
C THR A 317 -8.11 7.98 18.25
N ALA A 318 -7.36 9.09 18.27
CA ALA A 318 -5.98 9.11 18.73
C ALA A 318 -5.87 8.66 20.21
N ARG A 319 -6.80 9.10 21.09
CA ARG A 319 -6.86 8.65 22.49
C ARG A 319 -7.04 7.12 22.57
N ALA A 320 -7.99 6.56 21.84
CA ALA A 320 -8.24 5.13 21.85
C ALA A 320 -7.01 4.32 21.39
N SER A 321 -6.31 4.79 20.35
CA SER A 321 -5.07 4.21 19.86
C SER A 321 -3.95 4.29 20.90
N ILE A 322 -3.67 5.47 21.43
CA ILE A 322 -2.65 5.71 22.47
C ILE A 322 -2.88 4.83 23.68
N ASP A 323 -4.11 4.76 24.21
CA ASP A 323 -4.42 4.02 25.43
C ASP A 323 -4.37 2.50 25.24
N SER A 324 -4.71 1.99 24.05
CA SER A 324 -4.78 0.55 23.77
C SER A 324 -3.50 -0.04 23.15
N CYS A 325 -2.81 0.73 22.31
CA CYS A 325 -1.73 0.25 21.44
C CYS A 325 -0.43 1.03 21.58
N GLY A 326 -0.49 2.30 22.05
CA GLY A 326 0.67 3.16 22.21
C GLY A 326 1.63 2.69 23.30
N LYS A 327 2.94 2.80 23.01
CA LYS A 327 3.99 2.48 24.00
C LYS A 327 5.19 3.42 23.85
N ILE A 328 5.76 3.81 25.00
CA ILE A 328 7.10 4.36 25.09
C ILE A 328 7.97 3.32 25.79
N ILE A 329 9.03 2.85 25.11
CA ILE A 329 9.91 1.80 25.58
C ILE A 329 11.21 2.43 26.07
N VAL A 330 11.53 2.25 27.34
CA VAL A 330 12.81 2.67 27.92
C VAL A 330 13.79 1.50 27.80
N CYS A 331 14.83 1.71 27.00
CA CYS A 331 15.89 0.76 26.67
C CYS A 331 17.16 1.04 27.49
N ASN A 332 18.06 0.07 27.57
CA ASN A 332 19.39 0.26 28.17
C ASN A 332 20.35 1.03 27.23
N SER A 333 20.04 1.05 25.93
CA SER A 333 20.81 1.77 24.91
C SER A 333 19.98 1.94 23.64
N LEU A 334 20.34 2.88 22.76
CA LEU A 334 19.72 3.05 21.44
C LEU A 334 19.98 1.84 20.52
N LYS A 335 21.08 1.11 20.74
CA LYS A 335 21.32 -0.16 20.04
C LYS A 335 20.27 -1.21 20.37
N GLU A 336 19.87 -1.34 21.65
CA GLU A 336 18.76 -2.22 22.06
C GLU A 336 17.44 -1.77 21.42
N ALA A 337 17.19 -0.45 21.34
CA ALA A 337 16.03 0.09 20.63
C ALA A 337 16.00 -0.33 19.14
N ALA A 338 17.13 -0.29 18.46
CA ALA A 338 17.26 -0.75 17.07
C ALA A 338 17.01 -2.27 16.92
N GLU A 339 17.50 -3.08 17.85
CA GLU A 339 17.24 -4.52 17.87
C GLU A 339 15.74 -4.82 18.09
N ILE A 340 15.06 -4.05 18.95
CA ILE A 340 13.61 -4.13 19.17
C ILE A 340 12.86 -3.71 17.90
N ALA A 341 13.25 -2.61 17.25
CA ALA A 341 12.67 -2.18 15.98
C ALA A 341 12.80 -3.27 14.89
N ASN A 342 13.96 -3.89 14.74
CA ASN A 342 14.16 -5.00 13.81
C ASN A 342 13.28 -6.22 14.11
N LYS A 343 13.08 -6.55 15.40
CA LYS A 343 12.16 -7.63 15.80
C LYS A 343 10.71 -7.26 15.53
N LYS A 344 10.33 -6.00 15.71
CA LYS A 344 8.99 -5.50 15.43
C LYS A 344 8.74 -5.43 13.92
N ALA A 345 9.73 -4.99 13.15
CA ALA A 345 9.67 -4.75 11.72
C ALA A 345 8.51 -3.80 11.35
N PRO A 346 8.57 -2.54 11.80
CA PRO A 346 7.49 -1.58 11.67
C PRO A 346 7.28 -1.11 10.24
N GLU A 347 6.10 -0.55 10.00
CA GLU A 347 5.74 0.15 8.77
C GLU A 347 6.61 1.39 8.57
N HIS A 348 6.54 2.33 9.51
CA HIS A 348 7.36 3.53 9.56
C HIS A 348 8.39 3.41 10.68
N LEU A 349 9.66 3.67 10.35
CA LEU A 349 10.75 3.73 11.33
C LEU A 349 11.39 5.11 11.28
N GLU A 350 11.41 5.83 12.40
CA GLU A 350 12.08 7.12 12.53
C GLU A 350 13.32 7.03 13.41
N LEU A 351 14.36 7.70 13.01
CA LEU A 351 15.55 7.97 13.82
C LEU A 351 15.55 9.44 14.21
N ALA A 352 14.78 9.79 15.27
CA ALA A 352 14.74 11.14 15.84
C ALA A 352 15.99 11.39 16.70
N MET A 353 17.15 11.39 16.05
CA MET A 353 18.49 11.45 16.64
C MET A 353 19.31 12.54 15.97
N LYS A 354 20.20 13.17 16.75
CA LYS A 354 21.14 14.15 16.18
C LYS A 354 22.10 13.49 15.20
N GLU A 355 22.58 14.26 14.26
CA GLU A 355 23.62 13.83 13.32
C GLU A 355 24.92 13.46 14.04
N GLY A 356 25.51 12.31 13.68
CA GLY A 356 26.76 11.81 14.26
C GLY A 356 26.89 10.29 14.15
N SER A 357 28.03 9.78 14.60
CA SER A 357 28.39 8.36 14.47
C SER A 357 27.38 7.43 15.14
N GLU A 358 26.76 7.82 16.26
CA GLU A 358 25.77 6.99 16.94
C GLU A 358 24.52 6.77 16.08
N ARG A 359 23.98 7.85 15.44
CA ARG A 359 22.85 7.71 14.48
C ARG A 359 23.27 6.85 13.29
N ASP A 360 24.48 7.03 12.77
CA ASP A 360 24.98 6.25 11.63
C ASP A 360 25.13 4.77 12.00
N ASP A 361 25.58 4.45 13.22
CA ASP A 361 25.66 3.08 13.74
C ASP A 361 24.25 2.48 13.88
N ILE A 362 23.27 3.22 14.42
CA ILE A 362 21.88 2.75 14.50
C ILE A 362 21.28 2.53 13.11
N GLN A 363 21.52 3.46 12.17
CA GLN A 363 21.06 3.32 10.78
C GLN A 363 21.63 2.06 10.11
N ASN A 364 22.87 1.67 10.42
CA ASN A 364 23.50 0.44 9.90
C ASN A 364 22.94 -0.84 10.55
N ILE A 365 22.36 -0.77 11.74
CA ILE A 365 21.78 -1.91 12.45
C ILE A 365 20.36 -2.19 11.98
N VAL A 366 19.55 -1.14 11.75
CA VAL A 366 18.15 -1.32 11.35
C VAL A 366 18.03 -1.82 9.92
N CYS A 367 17.23 -2.87 9.72
CA CYS A 367 17.08 -3.52 8.40
C CYS A 367 15.65 -3.98 8.08
N ASN A 368 14.74 -3.96 9.05
CA ASN A 368 13.37 -4.40 8.89
C ASN A 368 12.41 -3.23 9.11
N TYR A 369 12.08 -2.51 8.06
CA TYR A 369 11.15 -1.36 8.07
C TYR A 369 10.49 -1.19 6.69
N GLY A 370 9.33 -0.58 6.63
CA GLY A 370 8.71 -0.20 5.37
C GLY A 370 9.38 1.03 4.78
N SER A 371 9.47 2.12 5.56
CA SER A 371 10.25 3.33 5.25
C SER A 371 11.04 3.80 6.45
N LEU A 372 12.24 4.35 6.20
CA LEU A 372 13.15 4.90 7.23
C LEU A 372 13.26 6.42 7.08
N PHE A 373 12.96 7.13 8.16
CA PHE A 373 13.04 8.59 8.27
C PHE A 373 14.23 8.96 9.15
N ILE A 374 15.14 9.80 8.67
CA ILE A 374 16.45 9.98 9.29
C ILE A 374 16.63 11.42 9.75
N GLY A 375 16.79 11.61 11.06
CA GLY A 375 17.03 12.89 11.71
C GLY A 375 15.75 13.64 12.09
N HIS A 376 15.92 14.65 12.94
CA HIS A 376 14.82 15.38 13.58
C HIS A 376 13.82 16.05 12.63
N TYR A 377 14.23 16.35 11.39
CA TYR A 377 13.41 17.07 10.41
C TYR A 377 12.70 16.16 9.41
N ALA A 378 12.84 14.85 9.53
CA ALA A 378 12.30 13.88 8.60
C ALA A 378 11.04 13.22 9.18
N ALA A 379 9.99 14.00 9.42
CA ALA A 379 8.72 13.50 9.92
C ALA A 379 8.06 12.51 8.92
N GLU A 380 7.44 11.45 9.43
CA GLU A 380 6.79 10.43 8.58
C GLU A 380 5.76 11.01 7.62
N VAL A 381 5.00 12.02 8.06
CA VAL A 381 3.97 12.69 7.25
C VAL A 381 4.50 13.30 5.95
N PHE A 382 5.79 13.62 5.87
CA PHE A 382 6.40 14.05 4.60
C PHE A 382 6.47 12.90 3.61
N GLY A 383 6.77 11.69 4.07
CA GLY A 383 6.74 10.48 3.26
C GLY A 383 5.32 10.13 2.79
N ASP A 384 4.33 10.36 3.64
CA ASP A 384 2.94 10.08 3.36
C ASP A 384 2.33 11.00 2.29
N TYR A 385 2.83 12.24 2.20
CA TYR A 385 2.20 13.24 1.34
C TYR A 385 3.09 13.83 0.26
N ALA A 386 4.33 14.23 0.58
CA ALA A 386 5.03 15.19 -0.26
C ALA A 386 6.56 15.03 -0.33
N ALA A 387 7.11 13.84 -0.05
CA ALA A 387 8.55 13.56 -0.18
C ALA A 387 8.87 12.59 -1.33
N GLY A 388 7.87 12.15 -2.08
CA GLY A 388 8.04 11.18 -3.17
C GLY A 388 8.11 9.72 -2.73
N LEU A 389 8.15 9.43 -1.43
CA LEU A 389 8.02 8.09 -0.88
C LEU A 389 6.59 7.57 -1.05
N ASN A 390 6.35 6.34 -0.64
CA ASN A 390 5.02 5.72 -0.70
C ASN A 390 4.55 5.36 0.70
N HIS A 391 3.31 5.76 1.06
CA HIS A 391 2.71 5.43 2.34
C HIS A 391 2.01 4.05 2.36
N THR A 392 1.90 3.37 1.22
CA THR A 392 1.34 2.01 1.18
C THR A 392 2.46 1.03 1.54
N LEU A 393 2.70 0.88 2.82
CA LEU A 393 3.86 0.20 3.39
C LEU A 393 3.48 -1.11 4.07
N PRO A 394 4.44 -2.03 4.28
CA PRO A 394 4.18 -3.31 4.94
C PRO A 394 3.96 -3.11 6.43
N THR A 395 2.85 -3.62 6.93
CA THR A 395 2.48 -3.62 8.34
C THR A 395 2.62 -5.00 8.98
N SER A 396 2.46 -5.08 10.29
CA SER A 396 2.35 -6.37 11.00
C SER A 396 3.57 -7.30 10.82
N GLY A 397 4.75 -6.71 10.70
CA GLY A 397 6.00 -7.43 10.55
C GLY A 397 6.31 -7.87 9.11
N ALA A 398 5.50 -7.50 8.13
CA ALA A 398 5.76 -7.82 6.72
C ALA A 398 7.00 -7.10 6.15
N ALA A 399 7.48 -6.04 6.82
CA ALA A 399 8.72 -5.37 6.48
C ALA A 399 9.98 -6.27 6.53
N ARG A 400 9.87 -7.50 7.05
CA ARG A 400 10.94 -8.52 6.98
C ARG A 400 11.19 -9.05 5.58
N TYR A 401 10.23 -8.92 4.65
CA TYR A 401 10.35 -9.48 3.30
C TYR A 401 9.90 -8.54 2.19
N THR A 402 9.32 -7.39 2.50
CA THR A 402 8.88 -6.42 1.49
C THR A 402 9.05 -4.99 2.00
N GLY A 403 9.37 -4.05 1.10
CA GLY A 403 9.47 -2.61 1.38
C GLY A 403 8.22 -1.81 1.02
N GLY A 404 7.09 -2.48 0.72
CA GLY A 404 5.85 -1.81 0.36
C GLY A 404 5.67 -1.55 -1.13
N LEU A 405 4.68 -0.71 -1.45
CA LEU A 405 4.31 -0.37 -2.81
C LEU A 405 5.38 0.50 -3.47
N SER A 406 5.82 0.10 -4.64
CA SER A 406 6.77 0.82 -5.46
C SER A 406 6.52 0.51 -6.94
N VAL A 407 7.29 1.12 -7.84
CA VAL A 407 7.24 0.80 -9.27
C VAL A 407 7.41 -0.70 -9.54
N ARG A 408 8.13 -1.42 -8.67
CA ARG A 408 8.38 -2.86 -8.75
C ARG A 408 7.09 -3.69 -8.80
N MET A 409 6.02 -3.26 -8.12
CA MET A 409 4.75 -3.99 -8.10
C MET A 409 4.09 -4.07 -9.47
N PHE A 410 4.45 -3.17 -10.35
CA PHE A 410 3.91 -3.05 -11.70
C PHE A 410 4.86 -3.58 -12.78
N LEU A 411 6.01 -4.13 -12.38
CA LEU A 411 7.03 -4.69 -13.26
C LEU A 411 7.19 -6.18 -13.01
N LYS A 412 7.29 -6.94 -14.06
CA LYS A 412 7.69 -8.36 -14.02
C LYS A 412 9.01 -8.55 -14.73
N THR A 413 9.93 -9.26 -14.10
CA THR A 413 11.18 -9.69 -14.72
C THR A 413 10.99 -11.07 -15.32
N VAL A 414 11.19 -11.19 -16.61
CA VAL A 414 11.09 -12.44 -17.36
C VAL A 414 12.45 -12.83 -17.90
N THR A 415 12.74 -14.12 -17.92
CA THR A 415 14.04 -14.62 -18.39
C THR A 415 13.99 -15.05 -19.83
N THR A 416 15.11 -14.92 -20.53
CA THR A 416 15.31 -15.37 -21.91
C THR A 416 16.49 -16.32 -21.98
N LEU A 417 16.40 -17.27 -22.91
CA LEU A 417 17.48 -18.18 -23.26
C LEU A 417 17.65 -18.19 -24.78
N ARG A 418 18.88 -17.95 -25.25
CA ARG A 418 19.25 -18.08 -26.66
C ARG A 418 20.51 -18.97 -26.77
N ALA A 419 20.44 -19.96 -27.62
CA ALA A 419 21.54 -20.87 -27.87
C ALA A 419 22.03 -20.72 -29.32
N GLN A 420 23.36 -20.67 -29.52
CA GLN A 420 23.99 -20.72 -30.83
C GLN A 420 24.14 -22.17 -31.25
N ASN A 421 23.60 -22.50 -32.44
CA ASN A 421 23.64 -23.86 -32.96
C ASN A 421 25.08 -24.40 -33.05
N GLY A 422 25.27 -25.61 -32.55
CA GLY A 422 26.54 -26.32 -32.58
C GLY A 422 27.67 -25.77 -31.69
N SER A 423 27.38 -24.75 -30.88
CA SER A 423 28.36 -24.18 -29.95
C SER A 423 28.77 -25.18 -28.87
N GLU A 424 29.94 -24.95 -28.24
CA GLU A 424 30.44 -25.79 -27.15
C GLU A 424 29.50 -25.77 -25.93
N GLY A 425 29.01 -24.60 -25.58
CA GLY A 425 28.08 -24.44 -24.45
C GLY A 425 26.76 -25.14 -24.71
N MET A 426 26.19 -25.03 -25.94
CA MET A 426 24.96 -25.74 -26.28
C MET A 426 25.13 -27.26 -26.15
N LYS A 427 26.25 -27.83 -26.67
CA LYS A 427 26.53 -29.26 -26.56
C LYS A 427 26.67 -29.70 -25.09
N LYS A 428 27.41 -28.96 -24.28
CA LYS A 428 27.55 -29.23 -22.84
C LYS A 428 26.22 -29.18 -22.12
N SER A 429 25.42 -28.14 -22.38
CA SER A 429 24.10 -27.96 -21.76
C SER A 429 23.12 -29.09 -22.15
N ALA A 430 23.12 -29.49 -23.43
CA ALA A 430 22.28 -30.57 -23.90
C ALA A 430 22.68 -31.93 -23.30
N ALA A 431 23.98 -32.20 -23.17
CA ALA A 431 24.46 -33.42 -22.48
C ALA A 431 24.05 -33.44 -21.00
N ALA A 432 24.30 -32.34 -20.30
CA ALA A 432 23.95 -32.21 -18.88
C ALA A 432 22.42 -32.33 -18.64
N ALA A 433 21.61 -31.67 -19.45
CA ALA A 433 20.15 -31.77 -19.37
C ALA A 433 19.65 -33.19 -19.66
N GLY A 434 20.29 -33.87 -20.62
CA GLY A 434 20.02 -35.30 -20.89
C GLY A 434 20.27 -36.22 -19.71
N PHE A 435 21.43 -36.06 -19.03
CA PHE A 435 21.78 -36.87 -17.85
C PHE A 435 20.87 -36.55 -16.65
N LEU A 436 20.55 -35.28 -16.41
CA LEU A 436 19.64 -34.88 -15.33
C LEU A 436 18.21 -35.37 -15.59
N GLY A 437 17.72 -35.26 -16.82
CA GLY A 437 16.41 -35.83 -17.19
C GLY A 437 16.31 -37.35 -16.97
N ASP A 438 17.36 -38.10 -17.29
CA ASP A 438 17.40 -39.55 -17.00
C ASP A 438 17.41 -39.81 -15.49
N ALA A 439 18.22 -39.06 -14.73
CA ALA A 439 18.32 -39.27 -13.28
C ALA A 439 16.99 -38.96 -12.57
N GLU A 440 16.19 -38.04 -13.11
CA GLU A 440 14.84 -37.72 -12.62
C GLU A 440 13.75 -38.63 -13.17
N GLY A 441 14.09 -39.55 -14.10
CA GLY A 441 13.14 -40.44 -14.77
C GLY A 441 12.28 -39.70 -15.81
N LEU A 442 12.68 -38.51 -16.26
CA LEU A 442 11.97 -37.66 -17.24
C LEU A 442 12.51 -37.89 -18.65
N ALA A 443 12.23 -39.09 -19.23
CA ALA A 443 12.76 -39.49 -20.54
C ALA A 443 12.48 -38.49 -21.70
N ALA A 444 11.32 -37.84 -21.70
CA ALA A 444 11.00 -36.82 -22.70
C ALA A 444 11.87 -35.59 -22.57
N HIS A 445 12.20 -35.15 -21.35
CA HIS A 445 13.14 -34.03 -21.09
C HIS A 445 14.54 -34.37 -21.57
N ALA A 446 15.03 -35.58 -21.21
CA ALA A 446 16.33 -36.09 -21.66
C ALA A 446 16.42 -36.16 -23.18
N ASN A 447 15.39 -36.67 -23.85
CA ASN A 447 15.33 -36.75 -25.31
C ASN A 447 15.26 -35.37 -25.95
N ALA A 448 14.48 -34.41 -25.37
CA ALA A 448 14.39 -33.05 -25.89
C ALA A 448 15.76 -32.33 -25.91
N ALA A 449 16.63 -32.63 -24.94
CA ALA A 449 18.00 -32.12 -24.92
C ALA A 449 18.85 -32.81 -26.00
N ARG A 450 18.82 -34.15 -26.04
CA ARG A 450 19.69 -34.97 -26.93
C ARG A 450 19.42 -34.80 -28.42
N ILE A 451 18.18 -34.63 -28.83
CA ILE A 451 17.82 -34.44 -30.23
C ILE A 451 18.38 -33.12 -30.81
N ARG A 452 18.95 -32.25 -30.00
CA ARG A 452 19.61 -31.00 -30.40
C ARG A 452 21.14 -31.13 -30.48
N LEU A 453 21.71 -32.29 -30.16
CA LEU A 453 23.12 -32.60 -30.35
C LEU A 453 23.40 -33.04 -31.78
#